data_3e98b48a1c363003421adaf426352eb2
#
_entry.id   3e98b48a1c363003421adaf426352eb2
#
_cell.length_a   1.000
_cell.length_b   1.000
_cell.length_c   1.000
_cell.angle_alpha   90.00
_cell.angle_beta   90.00
_cell.angle_gamma   90.00
#
_symmetry.space_group_name_H-M   'P 1'
#
loop_
_entity.id
_entity.type
_entity.pdbx_description
1 polymer ?
#
loop_
_entity_poly.entity_id
_entity_poly.type
_entity_poly.pdbx_seq_one_letter_code
_entity_poly.pdbx_strand_id
1 'polypeptide(L)'
;MYDEVCQHYLYVVVDCVRQLYGGIIKNMDVLEEGDLSETDTNTPTQGRYNTNPETKMIVWVQSAGHCELCGSNLTKDYRAGTRMKWGEVAHILPASPKGPRGTEGHDNTTAQERTNDPANLMLLCPNCHDKIDRDADGYPQADLSGLHDAYLTRIRLAATTPDGGRAIPVIVLSQHFATTNDIQSRDFLVAMSAEGLTAIDDPIRIVFPAPGPRGRDYIYWAQIKDKILYELERQLNRRGGLHSDTPTLAVVGLADIPALILLGQAIGDRSKRLLFSYHREHQLRWADQSATPPKFLFTPPPQGDGPVALVLSISAQIPHRDVTAALQNARIAELTIPEPSYMMVQNRRVIHAFRDALQIRLSQLEAMTTAPICVFSAIPAACAIEFGALLTTQHQRRYDIFDRDKNSDNQFKPALQLGLTAQEAQSC
;
A
#
# COMPACT_ATOMS: atom_id res chain seq x y z
N MET A 1 10.57 7.58 40.31
CA MET A 1 11.59 7.22 39.32
C MET A 1 11.03 7.00 37.89
N TYR A 2 9.69 6.87 37.71
CA TYR A 2 9.04 6.80 36.38
C TYR A 2 8.49 8.16 35.91
N ASP A 3 8.21 9.09 36.82
CA ASP A 3 7.66 10.41 36.46
C ASP A 3 8.70 11.44 35.98
N GLU A 4 9.94 11.34 36.41
CA GLU A 4 10.99 12.29 35.99
C GLU A 4 11.49 12.04 34.56
N VAL A 5 11.43 10.82 34.09
CA VAL A 5 11.85 10.46 32.73
C VAL A 5 10.81 10.92 31.69
N CYS A 6 9.52 10.87 32.02
CA CYS A 6 8.46 11.40 31.15
C CYS A 6 8.49 12.93 31.00
N GLN A 7 8.77 13.65 32.09
CA GLN A 7 8.90 15.11 32.01
C GLN A 7 10.12 15.56 31.21
N HIS A 8 11.22 14.83 31.29
CA HIS A 8 12.42 15.15 30.51
C HIS A 8 12.24 14.93 28.99
N TYR A 9 11.50 13.88 28.60
CA TYR A 9 11.18 13.64 27.18
C TYR A 9 10.22 14.69 26.61
N LEU A 10 9.27 15.17 27.39
CA LEU A 10 8.37 16.25 26.95
C LEU A 10 9.13 17.56 26.70
N TYR A 11 10.12 17.88 27.55
CA TYR A 11 10.95 19.08 27.40
C TYR A 11 11.83 19.02 26.14
N VAL A 12 12.43 17.89 25.84
CA VAL A 12 13.29 17.71 24.65
C VAL A 12 12.48 17.79 23.35
N VAL A 13 11.27 17.24 23.33
CA VAL A 13 10.39 17.32 22.14
C VAL A 13 9.89 18.76 21.91
N VAL A 14 9.55 19.48 22.97
CA VAL A 14 9.11 20.88 22.88
C VAL A 14 10.25 21.80 22.43
N ASP A 15 11.47 21.55 22.88
CA ASP A 15 12.63 22.36 22.49
C ASP A 15 13.09 22.06 21.04
N CYS A 16 13.00 20.82 20.60
CA CYS A 16 13.23 20.46 19.21
C CYS A 16 12.18 21.09 18.25
N VAL A 17 10.91 21.14 18.67
CA VAL A 17 9.84 21.81 17.92
C VAL A 17 10.06 23.34 17.91
N ARG A 18 10.52 23.95 19.00
CA ARG A 18 10.88 25.37 19.04
C ARG A 18 12.05 25.70 18.13
N GLN A 19 13.08 24.86 18.06
CA GLN A 19 14.25 25.13 17.19
C GLN A 19 13.91 24.92 15.71
N LEU A 20 13.05 23.94 15.35
CA LEU A 20 12.67 23.68 13.97
C LEU A 20 11.61 24.65 13.43
N TYR A 21 10.78 25.24 14.29
CA TYR A 21 9.65 26.09 13.89
C TYR A 21 9.67 27.50 14.49
N GLY A 22 10.76 27.90 15.10
CA GLY A 22 10.93 29.24 15.74
C GLY A 22 10.70 30.46 14.83
N GLY A 23 10.69 30.25 13.51
CA GLY A 23 10.33 31.31 12.53
C GLY A 23 8.81 31.43 12.30
N ILE A 24 8.01 30.44 12.67
CA ILE A 24 6.56 30.45 12.43
C ILE A 24 5.80 31.02 13.63
N ILE A 25 6.36 30.87 14.83
CA ILE A 25 5.70 31.32 16.08
C ILE A 25 5.75 32.84 16.19
N LYS A 26 6.78 33.50 15.64
CA LYS A 26 6.87 35.00 15.66
C LYS A 26 5.80 35.70 14.80
N ASN A 27 5.16 35.02 13.86
CA ASN A 27 4.10 35.61 13.04
C ASN A 27 2.68 35.33 13.58
N MET A 28 2.52 34.60 14.66
CA MET A 28 1.21 34.38 15.30
C MET A 28 0.87 35.42 16.38
N ASP A 29 1.87 36.12 16.92
CA ASP A 29 1.67 37.13 17.97
C ASP A 29 1.25 38.52 17.42
N VAL A 30 1.11 38.69 16.11
CA VAL A 30 0.84 40.05 15.50
C VAL A 30 -0.64 40.22 15.08
N LEU A 31 -1.53 39.22 15.32
CA LEU A 31 -2.94 39.33 14.92
C LEU A 31 -3.97 39.39 16.06
N GLU A 32 -3.54 39.65 17.30
CA GLU A 32 -4.46 39.77 18.45
C GLU A 32 -4.28 41.05 19.29
N GLU A 33 -3.89 42.20 18.71
CA GLU A 33 -4.08 43.50 19.35
C GLU A 33 -5.06 44.36 18.55
N GLY A 34 -6.32 44.13 18.77
CA GLY A 34 -7.40 44.95 18.26
C GLY A 34 -8.69 44.74 19.07
N ASP A 35 -8.90 45.72 19.96
CA ASP A 35 -10.17 46.04 20.64
C ASP A 35 -10.49 45.36 21.98
N LEU A 36 -10.03 45.99 23.05
CA LEU A 36 -10.58 45.87 24.39
C LEU A 36 -11.46 47.11 24.69
N SER A 37 -12.74 47.04 24.40
CA SER A 37 -13.76 47.80 25.11
C SER A 37 -15.12 47.17 24.86
N GLU A 38 -15.65 46.48 25.89
CA GLU A 38 -17.00 46.68 26.41
C GLU A 38 -17.35 45.57 27.40
N THR A 39 -17.58 45.99 28.64
CA THR A 39 -18.16 45.20 29.71
C THR A 39 -19.62 44.87 29.34
N ASP A 40 -19.89 43.65 29.01
CA ASP A 40 -21.24 43.13 28.96
C ASP A 40 -21.43 42.02 30.00
N THR A 41 -22.20 42.40 31.02
CA THR A 41 -22.79 41.47 31.99
C THR A 41 -23.83 40.63 31.28
N ASN A 42 -23.47 39.42 30.87
CA ASN A 42 -24.41 38.52 30.23
C ASN A 42 -24.65 37.27 31.08
N THR A 43 -25.87 37.13 31.48
CA THR A 43 -26.49 35.95 32.05
C THR A 43 -26.14 34.70 31.20
N PRO A 44 -25.81 33.53 31.75
CA PRO A 44 -25.44 32.37 30.95
C PRO A 44 -26.64 31.83 30.20
N THR A 45 -26.85 32.29 28.99
CA THR A 45 -27.58 31.52 27.99
C THR A 45 -26.84 30.18 27.84
N GLN A 46 -27.57 29.06 27.93
CA GLN A 46 -27.07 27.67 27.83
C GLN A 46 -25.99 27.56 26.74
N GLY A 47 -24.73 27.72 27.14
CA GLY A 47 -23.63 28.01 26.26
C GLY A 47 -23.11 26.75 25.57
N ARG A 48 -22.89 26.84 24.29
CA ARG A 48 -22.09 25.90 23.53
C ARG A 48 -20.65 25.99 24.06
N TYR A 49 -20.21 24.99 24.83
CA TYR A 49 -18.83 24.92 25.29
C TYR A 49 -17.91 24.73 24.09
N ASN A 50 -16.95 25.60 23.90
CA ASN A 50 -15.94 25.51 22.84
C ASN A 50 -14.69 24.81 23.39
N THR A 51 -14.16 23.86 22.61
CA THR A 51 -12.86 23.24 22.89
C THR A 51 -11.77 24.30 22.90
N ASN A 52 -10.93 24.33 23.95
CA ASN A 52 -9.87 25.29 24.10
C ASN A 52 -8.74 25.07 23.07
N PRO A 53 -7.89 26.09 22.78
CA PRO A 53 -6.81 25.98 21.80
C PRO A 53 -5.78 24.89 22.09
N GLU A 54 -5.45 24.66 23.35
CA GLU A 54 -4.49 23.65 23.79
C GLU A 54 -5.00 22.24 23.48
N THR A 55 -6.24 21.93 23.86
CA THR A 55 -6.88 20.66 23.53
C THR A 55 -6.99 20.44 22.02
N LYS A 56 -7.35 21.48 21.25
CA LYS A 56 -7.35 21.38 19.79
C LYS A 56 -5.97 21.04 19.24
N MET A 57 -4.91 21.64 19.78
CA MET A 57 -3.54 21.31 19.37
C MET A 57 -3.18 19.87 19.71
N ILE A 58 -3.53 19.38 20.90
CA ILE A 58 -3.31 17.98 21.29
C ILE A 58 -3.99 17.03 20.30
N VAL A 59 -5.27 17.26 19.97
CA VAL A 59 -6.03 16.44 19.01
C VAL A 59 -5.36 16.45 17.63
N TRP A 60 -4.90 17.60 17.15
CA TRP A 60 -4.18 17.67 15.87
C TRP A 60 -2.86 16.92 15.88
N VAL A 61 -2.10 17.00 16.96
CA VAL A 61 -0.80 16.31 17.10
C VAL A 61 -1.00 14.78 17.20
N GLN A 62 -1.90 14.34 18.06
CA GLN A 62 -2.12 12.91 18.27
C GLN A 62 -2.75 12.21 17.06
N SER A 63 -3.47 12.95 16.22
CA SER A 63 -4.03 12.46 14.95
C SER A 63 -3.04 12.59 13.77
N ALA A 64 -1.82 13.08 14.01
CA ALA A 64 -0.81 13.32 12.98
C ALA A 64 -1.32 14.16 11.78
N GLY A 65 -2.28 15.06 12.01
CA GLY A 65 -2.86 15.91 10.97
C GLY A 65 -3.71 15.19 9.91
N HIS A 66 -4.20 13.98 10.20
CA HIS A 66 -5.03 13.18 9.29
C HIS A 66 -6.43 12.94 9.85
N CYS A 67 -7.42 12.79 8.97
CA CYS A 67 -8.77 12.42 9.35
C CYS A 67 -8.80 10.99 9.92
N GLU A 68 -9.29 10.82 11.14
CA GLU A 68 -9.31 9.53 11.83
C GLU A 68 -10.25 8.50 11.19
N LEU A 69 -11.26 8.97 10.43
CA LEU A 69 -12.20 8.10 9.71
C LEU A 69 -11.70 7.71 8.32
N CYS A 70 -11.30 8.67 7.48
CA CYS A 70 -10.97 8.40 6.07
C CYS A 70 -9.47 8.47 5.75
N GLY A 71 -8.62 8.89 6.71
CA GLY A 71 -7.17 8.98 6.52
C GLY A 71 -6.70 10.16 5.66
N SER A 72 -7.60 11.06 5.23
CA SER A 72 -7.19 12.22 4.41
C SER A 72 -6.26 13.15 5.17
N ASN A 73 -5.20 13.63 4.51
CA ASN A 73 -4.31 14.63 5.06
C ASN A 73 -5.04 15.98 5.18
N LEU A 74 -5.08 16.55 6.40
CA LEU A 74 -5.84 17.76 6.72
C LEU A 74 -4.96 19.02 6.80
N THR A 75 -3.68 18.89 6.46
CA THR A 75 -2.72 19.98 6.42
C THR A 75 -2.38 20.44 5.01
N LYS A 76 -2.96 19.80 3.98
CA LYS A 76 -2.60 20.02 2.58
C LYS A 76 -3.82 19.92 1.68
N ASP A 77 -3.95 20.86 0.75
CA ASP A 77 -4.92 20.74 -0.34
C ASP A 77 -4.52 19.59 -1.28
N TYR A 78 -5.45 18.68 -1.54
CA TYR A 78 -5.18 17.49 -2.34
C TYR A 78 -4.90 17.78 -3.82
N ARG A 79 -5.53 18.83 -4.38
CA ARG A 79 -5.39 19.20 -5.79
C ARG A 79 -4.21 20.16 -6.02
N ALA A 80 -4.16 21.24 -5.25
CA ALA A 80 -3.15 22.30 -5.42
C ALA A 80 -1.82 21.95 -4.74
N GLY A 81 -1.79 21.01 -3.79
CA GLY A 81 -0.62 20.67 -3.00
C GLY A 81 -0.20 21.77 -2.04
N THR A 82 -1.00 22.84 -1.91
CA THR A 82 -0.73 23.95 -1.01
C THR A 82 -1.02 23.57 0.43
N ARG A 83 -0.28 24.15 1.37
CA ARG A 83 -0.52 23.95 2.81
C ARG A 83 -1.83 24.64 3.20
N MET A 84 -2.73 23.90 3.80
CA MET A 84 -4.03 24.40 4.23
C MET A 84 -4.55 23.57 5.41
N LYS A 85 -4.95 24.24 6.49
CA LYS A 85 -5.62 23.59 7.61
C LYS A 85 -7.12 23.52 7.32
N TRP A 86 -7.68 22.31 7.14
CA TRP A 86 -9.09 22.11 6.81
C TRP A 86 -9.78 21.01 7.64
N GLY A 87 -9.09 20.50 8.67
CA GLY A 87 -9.65 19.55 9.62
C GLY A 87 -10.46 20.24 10.71
N GLU A 88 -11.44 19.52 11.22
CA GLU A 88 -12.35 19.91 12.30
C GLU A 88 -12.19 18.97 13.49
N VAL A 89 -12.29 19.52 14.71
CA VAL A 89 -12.30 18.72 15.94
C VAL A 89 -13.75 18.39 16.28
N ALA A 90 -14.07 17.12 16.13
CA ALA A 90 -15.41 16.56 16.36
C ALA A 90 -15.51 15.90 17.72
N HIS A 91 -16.65 16.02 18.38
CA HIS A 91 -16.93 15.33 19.63
C HIS A 91 -17.48 13.92 19.36
N ILE A 92 -16.99 12.93 20.10
CA ILE A 92 -17.59 11.59 20.17
C ILE A 92 -18.92 11.67 20.91
N LEU A 93 -18.88 12.17 22.16
CA LEU A 93 -20.06 12.58 22.91
C LEU A 93 -20.18 14.11 22.90
N PRO A 94 -21.30 14.66 22.47
CA PRO A 94 -21.46 16.11 22.38
C PRO A 94 -21.44 16.79 23.75
N ALA A 95 -21.03 18.05 23.77
CA ALA A 95 -21.10 18.91 24.96
C ALA A 95 -22.56 19.19 25.39
N SER A 96 -23.52 19.05 24.49
CA SER A 96 -24.95 19.31 24.74
C SER A 96 -25.79 18.05 24.63
N PRO A 97 -26.73 17.79 25.57
CA PRO A 97 -27.67 16.66 25.45
C PRO A 97 -28.53 16.69 24.17
N LYS A 98 -28.61 17.84 23.50
CA LYS A 98 -29.38 18.03 22.25
C LYS A 98 -28.52 17.79 20.99
N GLY A 99 -27.24 17.51 21.15
CA GLY A 99 -26.34 17.20 20.03
C GLY A 99 -26.49 15.78 19.53
N PRO A 100 -25.85 15.42 18.38
CA PRO A 100 -25.78 14.05 17.89
C PRO A 100 -25.27 13.10 18.99
N ARG A 101 -25.94 11.97 19.23
CA ARG A 101 -25.61 11.02 20.33
C ARG A 101 -25.79 11.59 21.74
N GLY A 102 -26.46 12.73 21.89
CA GLY A 102 -26.62 13.43 23.20
C GLY A 102 -27.43 12.68 24.25
N THR A 103 -28.15 11.63 23.89
CA THR A 103 -28.89 10.75 24.79
C THR A 103 -28.05 9.60 25.36
N GLU A 104 -26.84 9.41 24.82
CA GLU A 104 -25.94 8.32 25.24
C GLU A 104 -25.12 8.75 26.47
N GLY A 105 -25.66 8.54 27.69
CA GLY A 105 -24.91 8.70 28.96
C GLY A 105 -24.57 10.13 29.35
N HIS A 106 -25.45 11.10 29.11
CA HIS A 106 -25.21 12.50 29.39
C HIS A 106 -25.43 12.82 30.88
N ASP A 107 -24.36 13.28 31.54
CA ASP A 107 -24.38 13.94 32.85
C ASP A 107 -23.99 15.43 32.67
N ASN A 108 -24.86 16.35 33.11
CA ASN A 108 -24.67 17.79 32.93
C ASN A 108 -23.45 18.35 33.69
N THR A 109 -22.97 17.68 34.74
CA THR A 109 -21.80 18.14 35.52
C THR A 109 -20.49 17.95 34.81
N THR A 110 -20.43 17.09 33.79
CA THR A 110 -19.22 16.73 33.08
C THR A 110 -19.15 17.28 31.65
N ALA A 111 -20.14 18.03 31.20
CA ALA A 111 -20.20 18.53 29.81
C ALA A 111 -18.99 19.43 29.46
N GLN A 112 -18.55 20.27 30.39
CA GLN A 112 -17.39 21.14 30.19
C GLN A 112 -16.07 20.34 30.17
N GLU A 113 -15.93 19.34 31.02
CA GLU A 113 -14.78 18.46 31.09
C GLU A 113 -14.69 17.64 29.79
N ARG A 114 -15.76 17.05 29.31
CA ARG A 114 -15.83 16.30 28.07
C ARG A 114 -15.48 17.14 26.83
N THR A 115 -15.81 18.42 26.84
CA THR A 115 -15.51 19.35 25.74
C THR A 115 -14.00 19.52 25.54
N ASN A 116 -13.21 19.38 26.60
CA ASN A 116 -11.77 19.53 26.61
C ASN A 116 -11.01 18.21 26.89
N ASP A 117 -11.70 17.09 26.86
CA ASP A 117 -11.07 15.78 26.99
C ASP A 117 -10.61 15.28 25.60
N PRO A 118 -9.29 15.17 25.32
CA PRO A 118 -8.80 14.64 24.06
C PRO A 118 -9.31 13.23 23.72
N ALA A 119 -9.65 12.41 24.74
CA ALA A 119 -10.20 11.07 24.52
C ALA A 119 -11.65 11.09 23.97
N ASN A 120 -12.34 12.22 24.12
CA ASN A 120 -13.68 12.45 23.57
C ASN A 120 -13.66 13.24 22.24
N LEU A 121 -12.47 13.48 21.67
CA LEU A 121 -12.32 14.37 20.50
C LEU A 121 -11.57 13.68 19.38
N MET A 122 -12.14 13.72 18.17
CA MET A 122 -11.55 13.19 16.94
C MET A 122 -11.18 14.31 15.98
N LEU A 123 -10.08 14.14 15.25
CA LEU A 123 -9.76 15.00 14.11
C LEU A 123 -10.40 14.43 12.85
N LEU A 124 -11.31 15.17 12.23
CA LEU A 124 -12.04 14.74 11.04
C LEU A 124 -11.95 15.76 9.90
N CYS A 125 -12.10 15.29 8.66
CA CYS A 125 -12.42 16.20 7.56
C CYS A 125 -13.90 16.63 7.64
N PRO A 126 -14.29 17.79 7.06
CA PRO A 126 -15.69 18.27 7.12
C PRO A 126 -16.71 17.22 6.66
N ASN A 127 -16.41 16.48 5.59
CA ASN A 127 -17.31 15.44 5.08
C ASN A 127 -17.51 14.28 6.08
N CYS A 128 -16.46 13.86 6.77
CA CYS A 128 -16.57 12.80 7.77
C CYS A 128 -17.24 13.30 9.05
N HIS A 129 -17.00 14.55 9.43
CA HIS A 129 -17.66 15.19 10.57
C HIS A 129 -19.18 15.29 10.32
N ASP A 130 -19.58 15.88 9.18
CA ASP A 130 -20.97 15.97 8.76
C ASP A 130 -21.66 14.60 8.68
N LYS A 131 -20.95 13.57 8.22
CA LYS A 131 -21.46 12.21 8.13
C LYS A 131 -21.79 11.61 9.50
N ILE A 132 -20.90 11.69 10.49
CA ILE A 132 -21.14 11.12 11.81
C ILE A 132 -22.22 11.88 12.60
N ASP A 133 -22.39 13.18 12.32
CA ASP A 133 -23.40 14.00 12.98
C ASP A 133 -24.80 13.82 12.38
N ARG A 134 -24.90 13.53 11.08
CA ARG A 134 -26.19 13.28 10.40
C ARG A 134 -26.72 11.86 10.63
N ASP A 135 -25.82 10.90 10.84
CA ASP A 135 -26.15 9.49 11.02
C ASP A 135 -25.67 9.01 12.40
N ALA A 136 -26.23 9.61 13.46
CA ALA A 136 -25.83 9.31 14.84
C ALA A 136 -26.09 7.85 15.23
N ASP A 137 -27.14 7.24 14.69
CA ASP A 137 -27.49 5.83 14.94
C ASP A 137 -26.51 4.87 14.24
N GLY A 138 -26.03 5.23 13.04
CA GLY A 138 -25.02 4.49 12.30
C GLY A 138 -23.59 4.66 12.85
N TYR A 139 -23.38 5.65 13.72
CA TYR A 139 -22.11 5.95 14.39
C TYR A 139 -22.30 6.15 15.90
N PRO A 140 -22.67 5.09 16.65
CA PRO A 140 -22.86 5.18 18.08
C PRO A 140 -21.52 5.49 18.80
N GLN A 141 -21.62 6.02 20.04
CA GLN A 141 -20.44 6.39 20.85
C GLN A 141 -19.39 5.27 20.96
N ALA A 142 -19.84 4.05 21.21
CA ALA A 142 -18.93 2.92 21.42
C ALA A 142 -18.07 2.64 20.17
N ASP A 143 -18.67 2.73 18.99
CA ASP A 143 -17.98 2.51 17.71
C ASP A 143 -17.00 3.64 17.41
N LEU A 144 -17.39 4.91 17.64
CA LEU A 144 -16.50 6.04 17.46
C LEU A 144 -15.32 6.02 18.43
N SER A 145 -15.55 5.69 19.71
CA SER A 145 -14.48 5.51 20.70
C SER A 145 -13.53 4.39 20.30
N GLY A 146 -14.06 3.24 19.85
CA GLY A 146 -13.23 2.14 19.36
C GLY A 146 -12.41 2.49 18.12
N LEU A 147 -12.98 3.27 17.19
CA LEU A 147 -12.27 3.77 16.02
C LEU A 147 -11.16 4.77 16.39
N HIS A 148 -11.45 5.68 17.33
CA HIS A 148 -10.48 6.65 17.85
C HIS A 148 -9.31 5.95 18.53
N ASP A 149 -9.55 5.06 19.47
CA ASP A 149 -8.52 4.30 20.19
C ASP A 149 -7.64 3.47 19.24
N ALA A 150 -8.26 2.79 18.29
CA ALA A 150 -7.55 2.02 17.28
C ALA A 150 -6.68 2.93 16.38
N TYR A 151 -7.17 4.13 16.04
CA TYR A 151 -6.42 5.11 15.26
C TYR A 151 -5.21 5.62 16.04
N LEU A 152 -5.39 6.09 17.29
CA LEU A 152 -4.30 6.60 18.12
C LEU A 152 -3.26 5.51 18.41
N THR A 153 -3.69 4.26 18.59
CA THR A 153 -2.78 3.12 18.75
C THR A 153 -1.89 2.95 17.52
N ARG A 154 -2.44 3.07 16.29
CA ARG A 154 -1.65 3.01 15.07
C ARG A 154 -0.63 4.13 14.98
N ILE A 155 -1.01 5.38 15.33
CA ILE A 155 -0.09 6.51 15.34
C ILE A 155 1.05 6.30 16.34
N ARG A 156 0.75 5.83 17.55
CA ARG A 156 1.77 5.50 18.56
C ARG A 156 2.74 4.42 18.06
N LEU A 157 2.20 3.33 17.50
CA LEU A 157 3.02 2.27 16.91
C LEU A 157 3.90 2.82 15.79
N ALA A 158 3.35 3.66 14.91
CA ALA A 158 4.10 4.31 13.84
C ALA A 158 5.27 5.15 14.38
N ALA A 159 5.02 5.94 15.42
CA ALA A 159 6.04 6.78 16.04
C ALA A 159 7.14 5.99 16.76
N THR A 160 6.82 4.79 17.27
CA THR A 160 7.75 3.93 18.01
C THR A 160 8.34 2.80 17.17
N THR A 161 7.88 2.63 15.91
CA THR A 161 8.36 1.57 15.03
C THR A 161 9.84 1.84 14.66
N PRO A 162 10.74 0.87 14.84
CA PRO A 162 12.13 1.00 14.40
C PRO A 162 12.24 1.29 12.90
N ASP A 163 13.33 1.93 12.47
CA ASP A 163 13.56 2.28 11.06
C ASP A 163 13.40 1.08 10.10
N GLY A 164 13.71 -0.13 10.53
CA GLY A 164 13.51 -1.36 9.76
C GLY A 164 12.04 -1.72 9.46
N GLY A 165 11.07 -1.15 10.19
CA GLY A 165 9.63 -1.34 9.97
C GLY A 165 9.00 -0.26 9.08
N ARG A 166 9.79 0.67 8.51
CA ARG A 166 9.31 1.75 7.64
C ARG A 166 9.34 1.31 6.18
N ALA A 167 8.27 1.60 5.44
CA ALA A 167 8.16 1.19 4.05
C ALA A 167 7.44 2.23 3.18
N ILE A 168 7.81 2.28 1.89
CA ILE A 168 7.06 3.02 0.87
C ILE A 168 5.97 2.09 0.33
N PRO A 169 4.68 2.46 0.42
CA PRO A 169 3.60 1.67 -0.16
C PRO A 169 3.57 1.80 -1.69
N VAL A 170 3.42 0.68 -2.39
CA VAL A 170 3.28 0.64 -3.86
C VAL A 170 2.05 -0.20 -4.23
N ILE A 171 1.10 0.42 -4.93
CA ILE A 171 -0.13 -0.21 -5.40
C ILE A 171 -0.15 -0.21 -6.92
N VAL A 172 -0.23 -1.38 -7.54
CA VAL A 172 -0.25 -1.53 -9.00
C VAL A 172 -1.54 -2.20 -9.44
N LEU A 173 -2.29 -1.54 -10.32
CA LEU A 173 -3.64 -1.94 -10.72
C LEU A 173 -3.80 -1.89 -12.23
N SER A 174 -4.48 -2.88 -12.81
CA SER A 174 -5.07 -2.78 -14.15
C SER A 174 -6.56 -2.50 -14.06
N GLN A 175 -7.05 -1.47 -14.75
CA GLN A 175 -8.45 -1.04 -14.64
C GLN A 175 -9.46 -2.15 -14.96
N HIS A 176 -9.15 -3.07 -15.87
CA HIS A 176 -10.04 -4.17 -16.22
C HIS A 176 -10.16 -5.27 -15.12
N PHE A 177 -9.29 -5.25 -14.12
CA PHE A 177 -9.43 -6.06 -12.90
C PHE A 177 -10.03 -5.25 -11.76
N ALA A 178 -9.80 -3.93 -11.74
CA ALA A 178 -10.13 -3.03 -10.64
C ALA A 178 -11.59 -2.52 -10.66
N THR A 179 -12.37 -2.78 -11.73
CA THR A 179 -13.77 -2.30 -11.82
C THR A 179 -14.69 -2.82 -10.73
N THR A 180 -14.35 -3.96 -10.11
CA THR A 180 -15.12 -4.57 -9.01
C THR A 180 -14.30 -4.75 -7.72
N ASN A 181 -12.98 -4.59 -7.79
CA ASN A 181 -12.07 -4.92 -6.69
C ASN A 181 -10.91 -3.91 -6.65
N ASP A 182 -11.19 -2.64 -6.39
CA ASP A 182 -10.15 -1.63 -6.24
C ASP A 182 -9.46 -1.77 -4.87
N ILE A 183 -8.12 -1.78 -4.87
CA ILE A 183 -7.32 -1.73 -3.65
C ILE A 183 -7.23 -0.28 -3.21
N GLN A 184 -7.99 0.08 -2.18
CA GLN A 184 -7.95 1.41 -1.61
C GLN A 184 -6.63 1.64 -0.85
N SER A 185 -6.09 2.85 -0.95
CA SER A 185 -4.87 3.23 -0.22
C SER A 185 -5.00 2.98 1.28
N ARG A 186 -6.16 3.34 1.86
CA ARG A 186 -6.45 3.13 3.28
C ARG A 186 -6.33 1.66 3.69
N ASP A 187 -6.96 0.77 2.93
CA ASP A 187 -6.99 -0.66 3.27
C ASP A 187 -5.59 -1.27 3.20
N PHE A 188 -4.79 -0.80 2.25
CA PHE A 188 -3.40 -1.22 2.15
C PHE A 188 -2.54 -0.71 3.32
N LEU A 189 -2.71 0.55 3.74
CA LEU A 189 -2.02 1.08 4.91
C LEU A 189 -2.41 0.35 6.20
N VAL A 190 -3.67 -0.05 6.34
CA VAL A 190 -4.13 -0.89 7.46
C VAL A 190 -3.48 -2.28 7.41
N ALA A 191 -3.39 -2.90 6.24
CA ALA A 191 -2.72 -4.19 6.08
C ALA A 191 -1.21 -4.10 6.42
N MET A 192 -0.54 -3.03 5.98
CA MET A 192 0.85 -2.76 6.35
C MET A 192 1.03 -2.60 7.86
N SER A 193 0.16 -1.83 8.50
CA SER A 193 0.20 -1.63 9.96
C SER A 193 0.01 -2.95 10.73
N ALA A 194 -0.86 -3.84 10.25
CA ALA A 194 -1.05 -5.18 10.84
C ALA A 194 0.22 -6.06 10.75
N GLU A 195 1.11 -5.78 9.81
CA GLU A 195 2.43 -6.43 9.65
C GLU A 195 3.56 -5.66 10.37
N GLY A 196 3.25 -4.70 11.20
CA GLY A 196 4.22 -3.86 11.92
C GLY A 196 4.99 -2.89 11.01
N LEU A 197 4.41 -2.53 9.84
CA LEU A 197 5.00 -1.59 8.91
C LEU A 197 4.32 -0.23 9.00
N THR A 198 5.13 0.82 8.96
CA THR A 198 4.68 2.21 8.87
C THR A 198 4.97 2.76 7.49
N ALA A 199 3.96 3.36 6.86
CA ALA A 199 4.15 4.09 5.62
C ALA A 199 4.91 5.39 5.89
N ILE A 200 5.99 5.64 5.13
CA ILE A 200 6.79 6.85 5.23
C ILE A 200 6.34 7.97 4.30
N ASP A 201 5.41 7.66 3.38
CA ASP A 201 4.82 8.61 2.44
C ASP A 201 3.48 8.05 1.90
N ASP A 202 2.77 8.87 1.13
CA ASP A 202 1.56 8.45 0.42
C ASP A 202 1.86 7.28 -0.55
N PRO A 203 0.91 6.36 -0.76
CA PRO A 203 1.11 5.24 -1.67
C PRO A 203 1.44 5.66 -3.10
N ILE A 204 2.47 5.06 -3.67
CA ILE A 204 2.72 5.12 -5.11
C ILE A 204 1.64 4.29 -5.80
N ARG A 205 0.77 4.93 -6.58
CA ARG A 205 -0.27 4.23 -7.34
C ARG A 205 0.06 4.24 -8.83
N ILE A 206 0.25 3.05 -9.39
CA ILE A 206 0.44 2.84 -10.83
C ILE A 206 -0.80 2.13 -11.36
N VAL A 207 -1.60 2.84 -12.16
CA VAL A 207 -2.86 2.31 -12.69
C VAL A 207 -2.78 2.22 -14.21
N PHE A 208 -2.94 1.01 -14.76
CA PHE A 208 -2.97 0.78 -16.19
C PHE A 208 -4.38 0.92 -16.75
N PRO A 209 -4.54 1.48 -17.95
CA PRO A 209 -5.83 1.48 -18.63
C PRO A 209 -6.27 0.06 -18.98
N ALA A 210 -7.57 -0.12 -19.18
CA ALA A 210 -8.06 -1.35 -19.79
C ALA A 210 -7.53 -1.48 -21.24
N PRO A 211 -7.29 -2.71 -21.74
CA PRO A 211 -6.96 -2.91 -23.12
C PRO A 211 -8.01 -2.29 -24.05
N GLY A 212 -7.54 -1.58 -25.09
CA GLY A 212 -8.42 -1.02 -26.11
C GLY A 212 -9.02 -2.08 -27.04
N PRO A 213 -9.69 -1.67 -28.14
CA PRO A 213 -10.34 -2.60 -29.08
C PRO A 213 -9.40 -3.63 -29.73
N ARG A 214 -8.09 -3.33 -29.75
CA ARG A 214 -7.06 -4.25 -30.27
C ARG A 214 -6.63 -5.31 -29.27
N GLY A 215 -7.21 -5.31 -28.07
CA GLY A 215 -6.80 -6.21 -27.00
C GLY A 215 -5.41 -5.87 -26.46
N ARG A 216 -4.68 -6.91 -26.05
CA ARG A 216 -3.34 -6.82 -25.47
C ARG A 216 -2.27 -6.97 -26.55
N ASP A 217 -2.28 -6.05 -27.53
CA ASP A 217 -1.27 -6.00 -28.59
C ASP A 217 0.10 -5.44 -28.11
N TYR A 218 1.05 -5.34 -29.02
CA TYR A 218 2.39 -4.82 -28.69
C TYR A 218 2.36 -3.37 -28.19
N ILE A 219 1.39 -2.54 -28.64
CA ILE A 219 1.24 -1.15 -28.20
C ILE A 219 0.80 -1.12 -26.74
N TYR A 220 -0.17 -1.97 -26.36
CA TYR A 220 -0.61 -2.11 -24.98
C TYR A 220 0.57 -2.46 -24.06
N TRP A 221 1.38 -3.44 -24.43
CA TRP A 221 2.51 -3.86 -23.61
C TRP A 221 3.64 -2.83 -23.57
N ALA A 222 3.90 -2.11 -24.66
CA ALA A 222 4.85 -1.00 -24.68
C ALA A 222 4.42 0.12 -23.73
N GLN A 223 3.14 0.51 -23.76
CA GLN A 223 2.60 1.53 -22.83
C GLN A 223 2.70 1.10 -21.37
N ILE A 224 2.43 -0.17 -21.06
CA ILE A 224 2.59 -0.71 -19.69
C ILE A 224 4.05 -0.64 -19.27
N LYS A 225 4.98 -1.07 -20.13
CA LYS A 225 6.42 -1.04 -19.87
C LYS A 225 6.89 0.38 -19.55
N ASP A 226 6.59 1.32 -20.43
CA ASP A 226 6.99 2.72 -20.26
C ASP A 226 6.39 3.31 -18.97
N LYS A 227 5.13 3.02 -18.70
CA LYS A 227 4.46 3.53 -17.50
C LYS A 227 5.05 2.98 -16.20
N ILE A 228 5.36 1.67 -16.12
CA ILE A 228 5.99 1.08 -14.92
C ILE A 228 7.36 1.72 -14.69
N LEU A 229 8.21 1.72 -15.71
CA LEU A 229 9.58 2.22 -15.58
C LEU A 229 9.59 3.71 -15.23
N TYR A 230 8.81 4.52 -15.97
CA TYR A 230 8.74 5.97 -15.75
C TYR A 230 8.14 6.32 -14.37
N GLU A 231 6.98 5.75 -14.01
CA GLU A 231 6.32 6.13 -12.75
C GLU A 231 7.09 5.64 -11.53
N LEU A 232 7.62 4.41 -11.58
CA LEU A 232 8.38 3.86 -10.46
C LEU A 232 9.66 4.68 -10.24
N GLU A 233 10.44 4.91 -11.30
CA GLU A 233 11.67 5.70 -11.23
C GLU A 233 11.39 7.14 -10.77
N ARG A 234 10.42 7.81 -11.39
CA ARG A 234 10.04 9.18 -11.03
C ARG A 234 9.62 9.32 -9.57
N GLN A 235 8.81 8.39 -9.08
CA GLN A 235 8.30 8.42 -7.71
C GLN A 235 9.36 8.05 -6.69
N LEU A 236 10.22 7.08 -7.00
CA LEU A 236 11.31 6.68 -6.10
C LEU A 236 12.42 7.74 -6.06
N ASN A 237 12.80 8.35 -7.20
CA ASN A 237 13.79 9.42 -7.25
C ASN A 237 13.36 10.66 -6.45
N ARG A 238 12.07 11.00 -6.45
CA ARG A 238 11.53 12.08 -5.59
C ARG A 238 11.66 11.79 -4.09
N ARG A 239 11.81 10.52 -3.71
CA ARG A 239 11.91 10.03 -2.32
C ARG A 239 13.32 9.60 -1.94
N GLY A 240 14.35 10.03 -2.66
CA GLY A 240 15.75 9.71 -2.38
C GLY A 240 16.36 8.60 -3.22
N GLY A 241 15.61 8.09 -4.19
CA GLY A 241 16.09 7.11 -5.16
C GLY A 241 16.22 5.67 -4.62
N LEU A 242 16.65 4.76 -5.50
CA LEU A 242 16.99 3.36 -5.18
C LEU A 242 18.49 3.27 -4.81
N HIS A 243 18.89 3.85 -3.68
CA HIS A 243 20.28 3.77 -3.17
C HIS A 243 20.37 2.83 -1.97
N SER A 244 21.58 2.62 -1.44
CA SER A 244 21.87 1.68 -0.34
C SER A 244 20.99 1.84 0.90
N ASP A 245 20.47 3.04 1.13
CA ASP A 245 19.57 3.39 2.23
C ASP A 245 18.09 3.42 1.83
N THR A 246 17.75 2.78 0.69
CA THR A 246 16.38 2.76 0.20
C THR A 246 15.46 2.08 1.21
N PRO A 247 14.39 2.74 1.62
CA PRO A 247 13.42 2.12 2.51
C PRO A 247 12.79 0.89 1.86
N THR A 248 12.35 -0.04 2.69
CA THR A 248 11.60 -1.21 2.25
C THR A 248 10.39 -0.78 1.40
N LEU A 249 10.13 -1.48 0.30
CA LEU A 249 8.92 -1.30 -0.49
C LEU A 249 7.86 -2.29 -0.01
N ALA A 250 6.68 -1.79 0.38
CA ALA A 250 5.50 -2.63 0.60
C ALA A 250 4.68 -2.63 -0.68
N VAL A 251 4.56 -3.79 -1.33
CA VAL A 251 4.02 -3.86 -2.70
C VAL A 251 2.80 -4.76 -2.76
N VAL A 252 1.73 -4.27 -3.37
CA VAL A 252 0.56 -5.06 -3.74
C VAL A 252 0.19 -4.81 -5.20
N GLY A 253 -0.23 -5.86 -5.91
CA GLY A 253 -0.63 -5.77 -7.31
C GLY A 253 -1.93 -6.51 -7.60
N LEU A 254 -2.78 -5.90 -8.43
CA LEU A 254 -3.93 -6.51 -9.08
C LEU A 254 -3.91 -6.09 -10.55
N ALA A 255 -3.05 -6.75 -11.33
CA ALA A 255 -2.77 -6.38 -12.71
C ALA A 255 -2.42 -7.63 -13.54
N ASP A 256 -2.20 -7.44 -14.84
CA ASP A 256 -1.76 -8.49 -15.74
C ASP A 256 -0.44 -9.09 -15.26
N ILE A 257 -0.31 -10.41 -15.33
CA ILE A 257 0.87 -11.13 -14.84
C ILE A 257 2.17 -10.63 -15.47
N PRO A 258 2.26 -10.42 -16.80
CA PRO A 258 3.48 -9.86 -17.39
C PRO A 258 3.85 -8.47 -16.84
N ALA A 259 2.87 -7.63 -16.56
CA ALA A 259 3.09 -6.31 -15.96
C ALA A 259 3.66 -6.42 -14.54
N LEU A 260 3.17 -7.38 -13.74
CA LEU A 260 3.67 -7.64 -12.38
C LEU A 260 5.08 -8.25 -12.39
N ILE A 261 5.40 -9.10 -13.37
CA ILE A 261 6.77 -9.61 -13.57
C ILE A 261 7.70 -8.44 -13.91
N LEU A 262 7.31 -7.56 -14.82
CA LEU A 262 8.10 -6.37 -15.17
C LEU A 262 8.28 -5.43 -13.96
N LEU A 263 7.23 -5.22 -13.16
CA LEU A 263 7.33 -4.45 -11.92
C LEU A 263 8.37 -5.04 -10.98
N GLY A 264 8.35 -6.37 -10.80
CA GLY A 264 9.34 -7.09 -9.99
C GLY A 264 10.76 -6.87 -10.51
N GLN A 265 10.98 -6.96 -11.82
CA GLN A 265 12.28 -6.69 -12.44
C GLN A 265 12.73 -5.24 -12.25
N ALA A 266 11.82 -4.27 -12.39
CA ALA A 266 12.11 -2.85 -12.20
C ALA A 266 12.49 -2.52 -10.74
N ILE A 267 11.87 -3.18 -9.75
CA ILE A 267 12.24 -3.08 -8.34
C ILE A 267 13.60 -3.74 -8.10
N GLY A 268 13.85 -4.88 -8.74
CA GLY A 268 15.09 -5.63 -8.64
C GLY A 268 15.30 -6.32 -7.30
N ASP A 269 16.52 -6.82 -7.09
CA ASP A 269 16.96 -7.50 -5.86
C ASP A 269 17.60 -6.55 -4.84
N ARG A 270 17.93 -5.32 -5.26
CA ARG A 270 18.62 -4.31 -4.44
C ARG A 270 17.69 -3.67 -3.39
N SER A 271 16.40 -3.66 -3.62
CA SER A 271 15.42 -3.08 -2.70
C SER A 271 14.80 -4.15 -1.82
N LYS A 272 14.84 -3.94 -0.50
CA LYS A 272 14.02 -4.74 0.41
C LYS A 272 12.56 -4.54 0.01
N ARG A 273 11.83 -5.65 -0.19
CA ARG A 273 10.41 -5.61 -0.54
C ARG A 273 9.61 -6.57 0.34
N LEU A 274 8.42 -6.13 0.69
CA LEU A 274 7.43 -6.93 1.39
C LEU A 274 6.19 -6.99 0.50
N LEU A 275 5.89 -8.18 0.01
CA LEU A 275 4.77 -8.38 -0.90
C LEU A 275 3.51 -8.72 -0.12
N PHE A 276 2.41 -8.15 -0.58
CA PHE A 276 1.07 -8.42 -0.10
C PHE A 276 0.27 -9.10 -1.20
N SER A 277 -0.62 -10.02 -0.80
CA SER A 277 -1.54 -10.70 -1.72
C SER A 277 -2.94 -10.15 -1.53
N TYR A 278 -3.64 -9.86 -2.63
CA TYR A 278 -5.05 -9.50 -2.60
C TYR A 278 -5.92 -10.72 -2.88
N HIS A 279 -6.85 -11.01 -1.98
CA HIS A 279 -7.82 -12.08 -2.09
C HIS A 279 -9.23 -11.51 -2.10
N ARG A 280 -10.11 -12.03 -2.95
CA ARG A 280 -11.50 -11.53 -3.04
C ARG A 280 -12.27 -11.64 -1.73
N GLU A 281 -12.03 -12.70 -0.96
CA GLU A 281 -12.73 -12.98 0.30
C GLU A 281 -12.08 -12.30 1.50
N HIS A 282 -10.74 -12.25 1.55
CA HIS A 282 -9.97 -11.75 2.69
C HIS A 282 -9.30 -10.41 2.42
N GLN A 283 -9.46 -9.87 1.21
CA GLN A 283 -8.82 -8.65 0.73
C GLN A 283 -7.29 -8.71 0.92
N LEU A 284 -6.73 -7.85 1.77
CA LEU A 284 -5.28 -7.78 2.02
C LEU A 284 -4.85 -8.52 3.30
N ARG A 285 -5.76 -9.26 3.93
CA ARG A 285 -5.44 -10.07 5.11
C ARG A 285 -4.93 -11.43 4.68
N TRP A 286 -3.94 -11.94 5.39
CA TRP A 286 -3.49 -13.32 5.21
C TRP A 286 -4.59 -14.29 5.63
N ALA A 287 -4.88 -15.25 4.78
CA ALA A 287 -5.95 -16.21 5.03
C ALA A 287 -5.58 -17.16 6.18
N ASP A 288 -4.32 -17.61 6.24
CA ASP A 288 -3.80 -18.47 7.31
C ASP A 288 -2.31 -18.21 7.55
N GLN A 289 -1.98 -17.55 8.65
CA GLN A 289 -0.60 -17.29 9.06
C GLN A 289 0.16 -18.57 9.43
N SER A 290 -0.54 -19.64 9.79
CA SER A 290 0.05 -20.93 10.19
C SER A 290 0.31 -21.86 9.01
N ALA A 291 -0.29 -21.60 7.83
CA ALA A 291 -0.19 -22.45 6.66
C ALA A 291 1.27 -22.73 6.27
N THR A 292 1.56 -23.98 6.00
CA THR A 292 2.87 -24.41 5.49
C THR A 292 2.91 -24.24 3.97
N PRO A 293 4.05 -23.82 3.39
CA PRO A 293 4.22 -23.74 1.95
C PRO A 293 3.97 -25.11 1.28
N PRO A 294 3.32 -25.14 0.11
CA PRO A 294 3.14 -26.38 -0.64
C PRO A 294 4.49 -26.88 -1.15
N LYS A 295 4.55 -28.17 -1.46
CA LYS A 295 5.70 -28.76 -2.15
C LYS A 295 5.70 -28.33 -3.61
N PHE A 296 6.74 -27.64 -4.05
CA PHE A 296 6.94 -27.31 -5.46
C PHE A 296 7.53 -28.51 -6.20
N LEU A 297 6.88 -28.89 -7.31
CA LEU A 297 7.27 -30.00 -8.17
C LEU A 297 7.84 -29.44 -9.46
N PHE A 298 8.97 -29.97 -9.89
CA PHE A 298 9.62 -29.54 -11.12
C PHE A 298 9.81 -30.70 -12.08
N THR A 299 9.35 -30.53 -13.31
CA THR A 299 9.62 -31.41 -14.43
C THR A 299 10.60 -30.71 -15.37
N PRO A 300 11.82 -31.23 -15.58
CA PRO A 300 12.79 -30.60 -16.48
C PRO A 300 12.35 -30.73 -17.94
N PRO A 301 12.83 -29.87 -18.85
CA PRO A 301 12.52 -29.97 -20.26
C PRO A 301 13.17 -31.23 -20.86
N PRO A 302 12.52 -31.88 -21.85
CA PRO A 302 13.12 -33.01 -22.55
C PRO A 302 14.36 -32.57 -23.33
N GLN A 303 15.25 -33.51 -23.67
CA GLN A 303 16.37 -33.30 -24.57
C GLN A 303 15.85 -32.93 -25.98
N GLY A 304 16.58 -32.09 -26.71
CA GLY A 304 16.20 -31.68 -28.08
C GLY A 304 16.66 -30.25 -28.42
N ASP A 305 16.36 -29.81 -29.63
CA ASP A 305 16.79 -28.52 -30.19
C ASP A 305 15.71 -27.44 -30.19
N GLY A 306 14.50 -27.74 -29.71
CA GLY A 306 13.40 -26.80 -29.64
C GLY A 306 13.59 -25.74 -28.57
N PRO A 307 12.83 -24.62 -28.64
CA PRO A 307 12.86 -23.56 -27.65
C PRO A 307 12.41 -24.07 -26.26
N VAL A 308 13.06 -23.57 -25.21
CA VAL A 308 12.70 -23.93 -23.82
C VAL A 308 11.50 -23.09 -23.38
N ALA A 309 10.43 -23.77 -22.97
CA ALA A 309 9.24 -23.17 -22.38
C ALA A 309 9.20 -23.45 -20.88
N LEU A 310 9.29 -22.42 -20.06
CA LEU A 310 9.03 -22.51 -18.62
C LEU A 310 7.55 -22.30 -18.35
N VAL A 311 6.88 -23.35 -17.89
CA VAL A 311 5.47 -23.33 -17.50
C VAL A 311 5.38 -23.23 -15.98
N LEU A 312 4.66 -22.24 -15.49
CA LEU A 312 4.42 -21.99 -14.07
C LEU A 312 2.93 -22.25 -13.76
N SER A 313 2.59 -23.48 -13.37
CA SER A 313 1.21 -23.92 -13.09
C SER A 313 0.94 -23.88 -11.58
N ILE A 314 0.77 -22.67 -11.00
CA ILE A 314 0.66 -22.47 -9.56
C ILE A 314 -0.76 -22.06 -9.13
N SER A 315 -1.39 -21.10 -9.82
CA SER A 315 -2.78 -20.70 -9.57
C SER A 315 -3.80 -21.56 -10.29
N ALA A 316 -3.39 -22.13 -11.42
CA ALA A 316 -4.17 -23.03 -12.25
C ALA A 316 -3.23 -23.89 -13.12
N GLN A 317 -3.68 -25.05 -13.52
CA GLN A 317 -2.95 -25.89 -14.46
C GLN A 317 -2.95 -25.25 -15.86
N ILE A 318 -1.78 -25.19 -16.50
CA ILE A 318 -1.64 -24.79 -17.90
C ILE A 318 -1.55 -26.06 -18.76
N PRO A 319 -2.52 -26.33 -19.66
CA PRO A 319 -2.42 -27.48 -20.56
C PRO A 319 -1.23 -27.31 -21.53
N HIS A 320 -0.38 -28.34 -21.65
CA HIS A 320 0.80 -28.30 -22.52
C HIS A 320 0.43 -28.07 -24.00
N ARG A 321 -0.76 -28.52 -24.44
CA ARG A 321 -1.28 -28.25 -25.79
C ARG A 321 -1.41 -26.75 -26.08
N ASP A 322 -1.75 -25.93 -25.08
CA ASP A 322 -1.89 -24.47 -25.25
C ASP A 322 -0.50 -23.82 -25.42
N VAL A 323 0.51 -24.38 -24.75
CA VAL A 323 1.91 -23.94 -24.88
C VAL A 323 2.45 -24.31 -26.26
N THR A 324 2.24 -25.54 -26.71
CA THR A 324 2.71 -26.02 -28.03
C THR A 324 1.98 -25.36 -29.18
N ALA A 325 0.73 -24.93 -28.99
CA ALA A 325 -0.01 -24.13 -29.98
C ALA A 325 0.61 -22.74 -30.17
N ALA A 326 1.12 -22.12 -29.10
CA ALA A 326 1.77 -20.81 -29.15
C ALA A 326 3.26 -20.89 -29.54
N LEU A 327 3.94 -21.98 -29.19
CA LEU A 327 5.37 -22.19 -29.38
C LEU A 327 5.61 -23.60 -29.91
N GLN A 328 5.75 -23.72 -31.24
CA GLN A 328 5.97 -25.01 -31.88
C GLN A 328 7.27 -25.67 -31.41
N ASN A 329 7.27 -26.99 -31.27
CA ASN A 329 8.41 -27.79 -30.81
C ASN A 329 8.98 -27.37 -29.46
N ALA A 330 8.16 -26.76 -28.58
CA ALA A 330 8.57 -26.33 -27.26
C ALA A 330 9.03 -27.51 -26.40
N ARG A 331 10.20 -27.36 -25.79
CA ARG A 331 10.71 -28.25 -24.73
C ARG A 331 10.21 -27.70 -23.40
N ILE A 332 9.18 -28.34 -22.84
CA ILE A 332 8.45 -27.82 -21.69
C ILE A 332 9.17 -28.24 -20.41
N ALA A 333 9.58 -27.23 -19.64
CA ALA A 333 9.91 -27.32 -18.21
C ALA A 333 8.71 -26.84 -17.40
N GLU A 334 8.27 -27.58 -16.41
CA GLU A 334 7.11 -27.17 -15.60
C GLU A 334 7.45 -27.10 -14.11
N LEU A 335 7.12 -25.97 -13.49
CA LEU A 335 7.07 -25.82 -12.04
C LEU A 335 5.61 -25.72 -11.61
N THR A 336 5.18 -26.64 -10.75
CA THR A 336 3.80 -26.73 -10.29
C THR A 336 3.72 -27.11 -8.81
N ILE A 337 2.52 -27.18 -8.28
CA ILE A 337 2.18 -27.72 -6.95
C ILE A 337 1.14 -28.84 -7.12
N PRO A 338 0.95 -29.74 -6.15
CA PRO A 338 0.00 -30.85 -6.28
C PRO A 338 -1.42 -30.41 -6.64
N GLU A 339 -1.88 -29.28 -6.07
CA GLU A 339 -3.21 -28.72 -6.29
C GLU A 339 -3.11 -27.24 -6.62
N PRO A 340 -2.91 -26.87 -7.90
CA PRO A 340 -2.85 -25.48 -8.32
C PRO A 340 -4.11 -24.70 -7.92
N SER A 341 -3.95 -23.60 -7.18
CA SER A 341 -5.06 -22.81 -6.66
C SER A 341 -4.71 -21.32 -6.58
N TYR A 342 -5.66 -20.47 -6.96
CA TYR A 342 -5.52 -19.01 -6.80
C TYR A 342 -5.44 -18.58 -5.32
N MET A 343 -5.89 -19.45 -4.38
CA MET A 343 -5.82 -19.23 -2.94
C MET A 343 -4.52 -19.74 -2.29
N MET A 344 -3.54 -20.21 -3.07
CA MET A 344 -2.35 -20.87 -2.54
C MET A 344 -1.46 -19.96 -1.69
N VAL A 345 -1.47 -18.62 -1.93
CA VAL A 345 -0.68 -17.66 -1.16
C VAL A 345 -1.46 -17.27 0.10
N GLN A 346 -1.34 -18.08 1.15
CA GLN A 346 -2.03 -17.86 2.42
C GLN A 346 -1.22 -17.01 3.41
N ASN A 347 0.09 -16.93 3.22
CA ASN A 347 0.99 -16.11 4.03
C ASN A 347 2.30 -15.81 3.26
N ARG A 348 3.16 -15.00 3.84
CA ARG A 348 4.44 -14.57 3.23
C ARG A 348 5.43 -15.72 3.04
N ARG A 349 5.41 -16.74 3.91
CA ARG A 349 6.30 -17.91 3.78
C ARG A 349 6.08 -18.67 2.47
N VAL A 350 4.85 -18.68 1.97
CA VAL A 350 4.53 -19.32 0.68
C VAL A 350 5.19 -18.57 -0.48
N ILE A 351 5.22 -17.24 -0.44
CA ILE A 351 5.89 -16.41 -1.46
C ILE A 351 7.39 -16.67 -1.45
N HIS A 352 8.01 -16.74 -0.28
CA HIS A 352 9.44 -17.05 -0.14
C HIS A 352 9.76 -18.45 -0.65
N ALA A 353 8.97 -19.46 -0.30
CA ALA A 353 9.17 -20.82 -0.78
C ALA A 353 9.03 -20.95 -2.30
N PHE A 354 8.10 -20.19 -2.92
CA PHE A 354 8.01 -20.07 -4.37
C PHE A 354 9.27 -19.47 -4.97
N ARG A 355 9.76 -18.36 -4.41
CA ARG A 355 10.99 -17.70 -4.84
C ARG A 355 12.17 -18.69 -4.84
N ASP A 356 12.39 -19.36 -3.71
CA ASP A 356 13.51 -20.28 -3.53
C ASP A 356 13.44 -21.46 -4.53
N ALA A 357 12.24 -22.04 -4.69
CA ALA A 357 12.01 -23.09 -5.67
C ALA A 357 12.28 -22.61 -7.10
N LEU A 358 11.80 -21.41 -7.48
CA LEU A 358 11.94 -20.89 -8.82
C LEU A 358 13.40 -20.51 -9.13
N GLN A 359 14.13 -19.86 -8.19
CA GLN A 359 15.51 -19.45 -8.37
C GLN A 359 16.42 -20.62 -8.74
N ILE A 360 16.27 -21.76 -8.04
CA ILE A 360 17.01 -22.98 -8.35
C ILE A 360 16.72 -23.43 -9.78
N ARG A 361 15.45 -23.38 -10.22
CA ARG A 361 15.04 -23.88 -11.54
C ARG A 361 15.47 -22.94 -12.67
N LEU A 362 15.43 -21.64 -12.45
CA LEU A 362 15.95 -20.66 -13.41
C LEU A 362 17.44 -20.91 -13.68
N SER A 363 18.25 -21.05 -12.65
CA SER A 363 19.69 -21.37 -12.80
C SER A 363 19.93 -22.68 -13.56
N GLN A 364 19.10 -23.71 -13.32
CA GLN A 364 19.19 -24.97 -14.07
C GLN A 364 18.83 -24.80 -15.55
N LEU A 365 17.77 -24.05 -15.86
CA LEU A 365 17.35 -23.79 -17.23
C LEU A 365 18.34 -22.92 -18.00
N GLU A 366 18.89 -21.89 -17.35
CA GLU A 366 19.91 -21.02 -17.94
C GLU A 366 21.22 -21.75 -18.26
N ALA A 367 21.56 -22.80 -17.51
CA ALA A 367 22.67 -23.67 -17.82
C ALA A 367 22.41 -24.60 -19.03
N MET A 368 21.15 -24.86 -19.36
CA MET A 368 20.74 -25.77 -20.44
C MET A 368 20.59 -25.11 -21.81
N THR A 369 20.43 -23.77 -21.87
CA THR A 369 20.21 -23.04 -23.13
C THR A 369 20.83 -21.65 -23.09
N THR A 370 21.31 -21.20 -24.25
CA THR A 370 21.73 -19.83 -24.49
C THR A 370 20.61 -19.00 -25.16
N ALA A 371 19.60 -19.69 -25.70
CA ALA A 371 18.43 -19.04 -26.31
C ALA A 371 17.50 -18.43 -25.23
N PRO A 372 16.62 -17.50 -25.62
CA PRO A 372 15.60 -16.98 -24.72
C PRO A 372 14.73 -18.09 -24.14
N ILE A 373 14.34 -17.93 -22.87
CA ILE A 373 13.40 -18.82 -22.20
C ILE A 373 11.98 -18.24 -22.34
N CYS A 374 11.08 -18.99 -22.94
CA CYS A 374 9.69 -18.59 -23.13
C CYS A 374 8.87 -18.94 -21.87
N VAL A 375 8.19 -17.96 -21.27
CA VAL A 375 7.50 -18.12 -20.01
C VAL A 375 5.98 -18.11 -20.19
N PHE A 376 5.33 -19.14 -19.69
CA PHE A 376 3.88 -19.31 -19.66
C PHE A 376 3.44 -19.44 -18.20
N SER A 377 2.68 -18.48 -17.70
CA SER A 377 2.44 -18.40 -16.25
C SER A 377 0.97 -18.30 -15.87
N ALA A 378 0.57 -19.15 -14.92
CA ALA A 378 -0.63 -19.04 -14.11
C ALA A 378 -0.19 -18.99 -12.63
N ILE A 379 0.22 -17.83 -12.17
CA ILE A 379 0.79 -17.61 -10.84
C ILE A 379 0.07 -16.48 -10.10
N PRO A 380 0.06 -16.46 -8.75
CA PRO A 380 -0.47 -15.35 -7.97
C PRO A 380 0.32 -14.06 -8.21
N ALA A 381 -0.34 -12.90 -8.05
CA ALA A 381 0.24 -11.59 -8.28
C ALA A 381 1.55 -11.36 -7.49
N ALA A 382 1.59 -11.71 -6.21
CA ALA A 382 2.80 -11.60 -5.39
C ALA A 382 3.94 -12.49 -5.92
N CYS A 383 3.63 -13.70 -6.38
CA CYS A 383 4.62 -14.60 -7.00
C CYS A 383 5.13 -14.06 -8.35
N ALA A 384 4.29 -13.35 -9.11
CA ALA A 384 4.71 -12.71 -10.35
C ALA A 384 5.72 -11.58 -10.09
N ILE A 385 5.50 -10.77 -9.07
CA ILE A 385 6.45 -9.72 -8.65
C ILE A 385 7.77 -10.34 -8.18
N GLU A 386 7.71 -11.44 -7.38
CA GLU A 386 8.92 -12.15 -6.94
C GLU A 386 9.68 -12.76 -8.10
N PHE A 387 8.98 -13.36 -9.06
CA PHE A 387 9.62 -13.88 -10.27
C PHE A 387 10.37 -12.77 -11.01
N GLY A 388 9.73 -11.64 -11.27
CA GLY A 388 10.37 -10.51 -11.93
C GLY A 388 11.61 -10.02 -11.19
N ALA A 389 11.57 -9.97 -9.87
CA ALA A 389 12.71 -9.53 -9.05
C ALA A 389 13.89 -10.51 -9.08
N LEU A 390 13.67 -11.79 -9.41
CA LEU A 390 14.75 -12.74 -9.70
C LEU A 390 15.43 -12.45 -11.05
N LEU A 391 14.72 -11.83 -12.02
CA LEU A 391 15.25 -11.48 -13.34
C LEU A 391 16.04 -10.16 -13.26
N THR A 392 17.09 -10.15 -12.47
CA THR A 392 17.96 -8.99 -12.27
C THR A 392 19.00 -8.87 -13.37
N THR A 393 19.78 -7.79 -13.36
CA THR A 393 20.92 -7.59 -14.28
C THR A 393 22.00 -8.67 -14.18
N GLN A 394 21.97 -9.52 -13.13
CA GLN A 394 22.90 -10.65 -12.99
C GLN A 394 22.49 -11.87 -13.82
N HIS A 395 21.20 -11.99 -14.19
CA HIS A 395 20.71 -13.02 -15.09
C HIS A 395 20.86 -12.53 -16.54
N GLN A 396 21.91 -12.96 -17.21
CA GLN A 396 22.24 -12.56 -18.59
C GLN A 396 21.40 -13.28 -19.66
N ARG A 397 20.20 -13.68 -19.35
CA ARG A 397 19.27 -14.35 -20.27
C ARG A 397 18.07 -13.49 -20.59
N ARG A 398 17.57 -13.60 -21.81
CA ARG A 398 16.31 -13.03 -22.21
C ARG A 398 15.16 -13.99 -21.86
N TYR A 399 14.11 -13.44 -21.31
CA TYR A 399 12.85 -14.12 -21.04
C TYR A 399 11.75 -13.50 -21.90
N ASP A 400 11.12 -14.33 -22.73
CA ASP A 400 9.98 -13.94 -23.55
C ASP A 400 8.70 -14.33 -22.82
N ILE A 401 7.99 -13.35 -22.26
CA ILE A 401 6.79 -13.58 -21.43
C ILE A 401 5.57 -13.66 -22.33
N PHE A 402 4.80 -14.72 -22.18
CA PHE A 402 3.53 -14.95 -22.87
C PHE A 402 2.36 -14.69 -21.93
N ASP A 403 1.26 -14.14 -22.47
CA ASP A 403 0.02 -13.93 -21.74
C ASP A 403 -1.18 -14.49 -22.49
N ARG A 404 -2.25 -14.87 -21.75
CA ARG A 404 -3.49 -15.33 -22.37
C ARG A 404 -4.32 -14.15 -22.85
N ASP A 405 -4.65 -14.14 -24.12
CA ASP A 405 -5.52 -13.12 -24.72
C ASP A 405 -6.95 -13.64 -24.86
N LYS A 406 -7.84 -13.12 -24.02
CA LYS A 406 -9.28 -13.45 -24.03
C LYS A 406 -9.96 -13.12 -25.36
N ASN A 407 -9.44 -12.15 -26.11
CA ASN A 407 -9.97 -11.74 -27.40
C ASN A 407 -9.52 -12.65 -28.55
N SER A 408 -8.65 -13.63 -28.28
CA SER A 408 -8.11 -14.58 -29.25
C SER A 408 -8.30 -16.02 -28.74
N ASP A 409 -9.54 -16.40 -28.47
CA ASP A 409 -9.89 -17.73 -27.96
C ASP A 409 -9.05 -18.18 -26.76
N ASN A 410 -8.65 -17.24 -25.91
CA ASN A 410 -7.83 -17.48 -24.73
C ASN A 410 -6.46 -18.13 -25.03
N GLN A 411 -5.91 -17.90 -26.23
CA GLN A 411 -4.60 -18.40 -26.64
C GLN A 411 -3.48 -17.58 -26.00
N PHE A 412 -2.32 -18.19 -25.82
CA PHE A 412 -1.12 -17.48 -25.42
C PHE A 412 -0.53 -16.67 -26.57
N LYS A 413 -0.16 -15.42 -26.30
CA LYS A 413 0.54 -14.53 -27.22
C LYS A 413 1.75 -13.89 -26.54
N PRO A 414 2.80 -13.52 -27.31
CA PRO A 414 3.91 -12.74 -26.76
C PRO A 414 3.41 -11.44 -26.14
N ALA A 415 3.87 -11.16 -24.91
CA ALA A 415 3.53 -9.96 -24.15
C ALA A 415 4.74 -9.04 -23.97
N LEU A 416 5.74 -9.47 -23.22
CA LEU A 416 6.91 -8.67 -22.87
C LEU A 416 8.19 -9.49 -23.07
N GLN A 417 9.27 -8.77 -23.38
CA GLN A 417 10.64 -9.31 -23.37
C GLN A 417 11.37 -8.69 -22.18
N LEU A 418 11.91 -9.54 -21.31
CA LEU A 418 12.61 -9.16 -20.08
C LEU A 418 14.03 -9.72 -20.11
N GLY A 419 14.92 -9.13 -19.28
CA GLY A 419 16.35 -9.45 -19.28
C GLY A 419 17.12 -8.63 -20.31
N LEU A 420 18.45 -8.76 -20.30
CA LEU A 420 19.35 -8.06 -21.23
C LEU A 420 19.36 -8.75 -22.59
N THR A 421 19.31 -7.98 -23.66
CA THR A 421 19.70 -8.48 -24.98
C THR A 421 21.23 -8.73 -25.03
N ALA A 422 21.68 -9.66 -25.86
CA ALA A 422 23.11 -9.94 -26.02
C ALA A 422 23.94 -8.69 -26.42
N GLN A 423 23.32 -7.68 -27.05
CA GLN A 423 23.97 -6.41 -27.39
C GLN A 423 24.05 -5.44 -26.19
N GLU A 424 23.06 -5.43 -25.31
CA GLU A 424 23.07 -4.61 -24.09
C GLU A 424 24.02 -5.17 -23.03
N ALA A 425 24.20 -6.50 -22.97
CA ALA A 425 25.17 -7.16 -22.09
C ALA A 425 26.63 -6.93 -22.48
N GLN A 426 26.92 -6.54 -23.75
CA GLN A 426 28.26 -6.22 -24.24
C GLN A 426 28.65 -4.74 -24.07
N SER A 427 27.67 -3.88 -23.74
CA SER A 427 27.86 -2.44 -23.55
C SER A 427 27.93 -2.00 -22.07
N CYS A 428 27.77 -2.94 -21.12
CA CYS A 428 28.02 -2.77 -19.69
C CYS A 428 29.35 -3.44 -19.30
#